data_f54d4900a1fbfaaf99f28f81b413bc35
#
_entry.id   f54d4900a1fbfaaf99f28f81b413bc35
#
_cell.length_a   1.000
_cell.length_b   1.000
_cell.length_c   1.000
_cell.angle_alpha   90.00
_cell.angle_beta   90.00
_cell.angle_gamma   90.00
#
_symmetry.space_group_name_H-M   'P 1'
#
loop_
_entity.id
_entity.type
_entity.pdbx_description
1 polymer ?
#
loop_
_entity_poly.entity_id
_entity_poly.type
_entity_poly.pdbx_seq_one_letter_code
_entity_poly.pdbx_strand_id
1 'polypeptide(L)'
;PEDNMFPFWDWVGGRYSVWSAIGLPLVLAIGYNHFTEFLAGAYAMDVHFKNAPLASNMPVILGLVGIWNRNFLGYSSVSIAPYLQDLISFSNYLQQLEMESNGKQVRKNGEAVEYRTCPVIWGNVGTNGQHAYFQLLHQGTEIIPVDFITALQPHHTLPKHHAALLANCFAQSEALMVGKSAEKVRADLEAAGMSTAEIEVQTPRRM
;
A
#
# COMPACT_ATOMS: atom_id res chain seq x y z
N PRO A 1 -40.94 4.43 -9.36
CA PRO A 1 -41.27 5.60 -10.18
C PRO A 1 -39.98 6.14 -10.80
N GLU A 2 -40.03 6.64 -12.03
CA GLU A 2 -38.88 7.19 -12.73
C GLU A 2 -38.23 8.36 -11.99
N ASP A 3 -39.01 9.09 -11.22
CA ASP A 3 -38.55 10.21 -10.39
C ASP A 3 -37.51 9.82 -9.30
N ASN A 4 -37.37 8.54 -8.99
CA ASN A 4 -36.42 8.00 -8.01
C ASN A 4 -35.26 7.26 -8.68
N MET A 5 -35.08 7.41 -9.97
CA MET A 5 -33.99 6.82 -10.73
C MET A 5 -32.86 7.85 -10.90
N PHE A 6 -31.68 7.49 -10.44
CA PHE A 6 -30.46 8.34 -10.53
C PHE A 6 -29.51 7.66 -11.52
N PRO A 7 -29.60 7.96 -12.82
CA PRO A 7 -28.77 7.33 -13.83
C PRO A 7 -27.33 7.80 -13.75
N PHE A 8 -26.43 6.99 -14.23
CA PHE A 8 -25.04 7.32 -14.50
C PHE A 8 -24.66 6.83 -15.90
N TRP A 9 -23.59 7.38 -16.42
CA TRP A 9 -23.18 7.14 -17.80
C TRP A 9 -22.33 5.88 -17.92
N ASP A 10 -22.34 5.26 -19.09
CA ASP A 10 -21.63 4.02 -19.42
C ASP A 10 -20.09 4.16 -19.38
N TRP A 11 -19.56 5.39 -19.39
CA TRP A 11 -18.13 5.64 -19.15
C TRP A 11 -17.74 5.57 -17.67
N VAL A 12 -18.69 5.45 -16.73
CA VAL A 12 -18.43 5.29 -15.29
C VAL A 12 -18.12 3.82 -14.98
N GLY A 13 -16.85 3.52 -14.79
CA GLY A 13 -16.41 2.17 -14.40
C GLY A 13 -16.68 1.87 -12.92
N GLY A 14 -17.03 0.61 -12.60
CA GLY A 14 -17.44 0.18 -11.26
C GLY A 14 -16.46 0.55 -10.15
N ARG A 15 -15.16 0.34 -10.37
CA ARG A 15 -14.11 0.54 -9.35
C ARG A 15 -13.83 2.00 -8.98
N TYR A 16 -14.37 2.95 -9.73
CA TYR A 16 -14.31 4.40 -9.45
C TYR A 16 -15.68 5.07 -9.60
N SER A 17 -16.75 4.30 -9.41
CA SER A 17 -18.14 4.78 -9.57
C SER A 17 -18.67 5.55 -8.36
N VAL A 18 -17.98 5.52 -7.22
CA VAL A 18 -18.41 6.19 -5.98
C VAL A 18 -18.61 7.70 -6.13
N TRP A 19 -17.97 8.31 -7.13
CA TRP A 19 -18.12 9.72 -7.49
C TRP A 19 -19.43 10.04 -8.25
N SER A 20 -20.12 9.02 -8.73
CA SER A 20 -21.38 9.12 -9.47
C SER A 20 -22.59 8.87 -8.59
N ALA A 21 -23.77 8.72 -9.18
CA ALA A 21 -25.00 8.34 -8.48
C ALA A 21 -24.88 7.01 -7.69
N ILE A 22 -23.92 6.16 -8.01
CA ILE A 22 -23.59 4.94 -7.23
C ILE A 22 -23.15 5.30 -5.80
N GLY A 23 -22.60 6.48 -5.58
CA GLY A 23 -22.23 6.98 -4.24
C GLY A 23 -23.40 7.38 -3.36
N LEU A 24 -24.65 7.40 -3.85
CA LEU A 24 -25.81 7.82 -3.07
C LEU A 24 -25.98 7.09 -1.73
N PRO A 25 -25.81 5.75 -1.63
CA PRO A 25 -25.84 5.06 -0.35
C PRO A 25 -24.80 5.58 0.65
N LEU A 26 -23.60 5.95 0.17
CA LEU A 26 -22.56 6.54 1.00
C LEU A 26 -22.97 7.94 1.49
N VAL A 27 -23.53 8.78 0.61
CA VAL A 27 -24.06 10.10 0.98
C VAL A 27 -25.11 9.98 2.08
N LEU A 28 -26.02 9.01 1.97
CA LEU A 28 -27.04 8.76 2.97
C LEU A 28 -26.47 8.26 4.30
N ALA A 29 -25.39 7.47 4.25
CA ALA A 29 -24.78 6.91 5.45
C ALA A 29 -23.93 7.94 6.23
N ILE A 30 -23.12 8.78 5.55
CA ILE A 30 -22.18 9.69 6.20
C ILE A 30 -22.66 11.14 6.21
N GLY A 31 -23.70 11.46 5.45
CA GLY A 31 -24.25 12.80 5.27
C GLY A 31 -23.53 13.59 4.16
N TYR A 32 -24.24 14.60 3.66
CA TYR A 32 -23.80 15.41 2.51
C TYR A 32 -22.45 16.10 2.74
N ASN A 33 -22.25 16.69 3.91
CA ASN A 33 -21.03 17.45 4.21
C ASN A 33 -19.78 16.56 4.17
N HIS A 34 -19.82 15.40 4.84
CA HIS A 34 -18.70 14.47 4.82
C HIS A 34 -18.45 13.85 3.45
N PHE A 35 -19.51 13.62 2.68
CA PHE A 35 -19.34 13.18 1.31
C PHE A 35 -18.69 14.26 0.43
N THR A 36 -19.03 15.52 0.64
CA THR A 36 -18.39 16.64 -0.08
C THR A 36 -16.90 16.76 0.30
N GLU A 37 -16.54 16.58 1.56
CA GLU A 37 -15.14 16.53 2.02
C GLU A 37 -14.39 15.34 1.39
N PHE A 38 -15.03 14.19 1.28
CA PHE A 38 -14.48 13.03 0.59
C PHE A 38 -14.20 13.33 -0.89
N LEU A 39 -15.13 13.97 -1.61
CA LEU A 39 -14.91 14.41 -2.98
C LEU A 39 -13.80 15.44 -3.09
N ALA A 40 -13.70 16.37 -2.13
CA ALA A 40 -12.66 17.39 -2.10
C ALA A 40 -11.25 16.79 -1.97
N GLY A 41 -11.11 15.69 -1.22
CA GLY A 41 -9.84 14.94 -1.14
C GLY A 41 -9.41 14.37 -2.50
N ALA A 42 -10.32 13.75 -3.24
CA ALA A 42 -10.05 13.28 -4.60
C ALA A 42 -9.71 14.43 -5.55
N TYR A 43 -10.45 15.52 -5.49
CA TYR A 43 -10.21 16.70 -6.30
C TYR A 43 -8.83 17.33 -6.03
N ALA A 44 -8.40 17.36 -4.77
CA ALA A 44 -7.07 17.85 -4.41
C ALA A 44 -5.95 17.01 -5.08
N MET A 45 -6.12 15.69 -5.16
CA MET A 45 -5.18 14.83 -5.88
C MET A 45 -5.23 15.04 -7.39
N ASP A 46 -6.40 15.25 -7.98
CA ASP A 46 -6.56 15.57 -9.41
C ASP A 46 -5.84 16.88 -9.76
N VAL A 47 -5.99 17.91 -8.92
CA VAL A 47 -5.29 19.20 -9.09
C VAL A 47 -3.78 19.01 -8.98
N HIS A 48 -3.31 18.23 -8.00
CA HIS A 48 -1.89 17.89 -7.86
C HIS A 48 -1.37 17.14 -9.10
N PHE A 49 -2.06 16.09 -9.53
CA PHE A 49 -1.66 15.29 -10.70
C PHE A 49 -1.56 16.15 -11.97
N LYS A 50 -2.51 17.06 -12.17
CA LYS A 50 -2.55 17.95 -13.34
C LYS A 50 -1.44 19.00 -13.36
N ASN A 51 -1.06 19.55 -12.20
CA ASN A 51 -0.26 20.76 -12.13
C ASN A 51 1.16 20.56 -11.56
N ALA A 52 1.42 19.49 -10.79
CA ALA A 52 2.72 19.26 -10.20
C ALA A 52 3.77 18.89 -11.27
N PRO A 53 5.00 19.41 -11.17
CA PRO A 53 6.10 18.95 -12.01
C PRO A 53 6.31 17.43 -11.88
N LEU A 54 6.68 16.74 -12.95
CA LEU A 54 6.82 15.28 -12.97
C LEU A 54 7.69 14.73 -11.83
N ALA A 55 8.77 15.43 -11.49
CA ALA A 55 9.70 15.04 -10.44
C ALA A 55 9.13 15.14 -9.01
N SER A 56 7.98 15.80 -8.83
CA SER A 56 7.28 15.95 -7.56
C SER A 56 5.82 15.51 -7.63
N ASN A 57 5.42 14.89 -8.72
CA ASN A 57 4.06 14.43 -8.97
C ASN A 57 3.89 13.02 -8.35
N MET A 58 3.20 12.95 -7.22
CA MET A 58 3.05 11.70 -6.46
C MET A 58 2.48 10.54 -7.28
N PRO A 59 1.36 10.66 -8.01
CA PRO A 59 0.84 9.58 -8.85
C PRO A 59 1.83 9.13 -9.94
N VAL A 60 2.54 10.06 -10.57
CA VAL A 60 3.54 9.75 -11.61
C VAL A 60 4.71 8.99 -11.01
N ILE A 61 5.24 9.46 -9.87
CA ILE A 61 6.36 8.81 -9.17
C ILE A 61 5.96 7.39 -8.74
N LEU A 62 4.78 7.25 -8.12
CA LEU A 62 4.27 5.94 -7.69
C LEU A 62 4.14 4.97 -8.87
N GLY A 63 3.58 5.43 -9.99
CA GLY A 63 3.47 4.62 -11.20
C GLY A 63 4.84 4.20 -11.78
N LEU A 64 5.80 5.13 -11.82
CA LEU A 64 7.17 4.84 -12.30
C LEU A 64 7.92 3.88 -11.37
N VAL A 65 7.77 4.02 -10.05
CA VAL A 65 8.33 3.08 -9.07
C VAL A 65 7.70 1.69 -9.23
N GLY A 66 6.40 1.61 -9.45
CA GLY A 66 5.70 0.35 -9.74
C GLY A 66 6.25 -0.35 -10.98
N ILE A 67 6.43 0.39 -12.08
CA ILE A 67 7.05 -0.14 -13.32
C ILE A 67 8.49 -0.57 -13.05
N TRP A 68 9.27 0.24 -12.34
CA TRP A 68 10.64 -0.10 -11.98
C TRP A 68 10.73 -1.41 -11.20
N ASN A 69 9.96 -1.54 -10.15
CA ASN A 69 9.90 -2.74 -9.33
C ASN A 69 9.47 -3.97 -10.14
N ARG A 70 8.42 -3.84 -10.96
CA ARG A 70 7.82 -4.96 -11.67
C ARG A 70 8.61 -5.38 -12.90
N ASN A 71 9.05 -4.42 -13.72
CA ASN A 71 9.63 -4.70 -15.04
C ASN A 71 11.14 -4.74 -15.04
N PHE A 72 11.82 -3.94 -14.22
CA PHE A 72 13.27 -3.88 -14.17
C PHE A 72 13.86 -4.75 -13.04
N LEU A 73 13.32 -4.65 -11.83
CA LEU A 73 13.78 -5.46 -10.70
C LEU A 73 13.12 -6.85 -10.65
N GLY A 74 12.01 -7.03 -11.33
CA GLY A 74 11.35 -8.33 -11.47
C GLY A 74 10.49 -8.75 -10.29
N TYR A 75 10.21 -7.87 -9.34
CA TYR A 75 9.42 -8.20 -8.16
C TYR A 75 8.01 -8.61 -8.54
N SER A 76 7.53 -9.71 -7.95
CA SER A 76 6.28 -10.35 -8.36
C SER A 76 5.06 -9.84 -7.60
N SER A 77 5.25 -9.23 -6.45
CA SER A 77 4.16 -8.76 -5.59
C SER A 77 4.49 -7.44 -4.90
N VAL A 78 3.44 -6.80 -4.37
CA VAL A 78 3.51 -5.61 -3.53
C VAL A 78 2.61 -5.83 -2.33
N SER A 79 3.11 -5.56 -1.13
CA SER A 79 2.33 -5.60 0.10
C SER A 79 1.84 -4.20 0.47
N ILE A 80 0.56 -4.08 0.80
CA ILE A 80 -0.04 -2.84 1.28
C ILE A 80 -0.25 -2.95 2.79
N ALA A 81 0.39 -2.09 3.55
CA ALA A 81 0.39 -2.12 5.01
C ALA A 81 -0.23 -0.83 5.59
N PRO A 82 -1.57 -0.69 5.60
CA PRO A 82 -2.22 0.44 6.23
C PRO A 82 -2.14 0.32 7.76
N TYR A 83 -1.52 1.31 8.40
CA TYR A 83 -1.58 1.50 9.85
C TYR A 83 -2.77 2.38 10.22
N LEU A 84 -3.91 1.95 9.71
CA LEU A 84 -5.22 2.58 9.90
C LEU A 84 -6.30 1.51 9.72
N GLN A 85 -7.06 1.24 10.79
CA GLN A 85 -8.07 0.17 10.78
C GLN A 85 -9.17 0.40 9.73
N ASP A 86 -9.51 1.66 9.47
CA ASP A 86 -10.53 2.04 8.48
C ASP A 86 -10.17 1.63 7.04
N LEU A 87 -8.89 1.36 6.78
CA LEU A 87 -8.39 0.87 5.49
C LEU A 87 -8.21 -0.66 5.43
N ILE A 88 -8.86 -1.43 6.32
CA ILE A 88 -8.72 -2.90 6.34
C ILE A 88 -9.05 -3.57 4.99
N SER A 89 -9.99 -3.01 4.25
CA SER A 89 -10.40 -3.52 2.92
C SER A 89 -9.63 -2.88 1.75
N PHE A 90 -8.64 -2.03 2.02
CA PHE A 90 -7.97 -1.27 0.96
C PHE A 90 -7.18 -2.16 0.01
N SER A 91 -6.50 -3.20 0.51
CA SER A 91 -5.82 -4.18 -0.34
C SER A 91 -6.78 -4.89 -1.30
N ASN A 92 -7.96 -5.26 -0.81
CA ASN A 92 -9.01 -5.90 -1.64
C ASN A 92 -9.54 -4.96 -2.71
N TYR A 93 -9.70 -3.67 -2.39
CA TYR A 93 -10.07 -2.66 -3.38
C TYR A 93 -8.99 -2.51 -4.46
N LEU A 94 -7.72 -2.44 -4.08
CA LEU A 94 -6.60 -2.34 -5.03
C LEU A 94 -6.45 -3.59 -5.90
N GLN A 95 -6.81 -4.77 -5.41
CA GLN A 95 -6.83 -5.99 -6.22
C GLN A 95 -7.75 -5.82 -7.43
N GLN A 96 -8.96 -5.34 -7.23
CA GLN A 96 -9.86 -5.05 -8.35
C GLN A 96 -9.39 -3.86 -9.18
N LEU A 97 -8.98 -2.78 -8.53
CA LEU A 97 -8.56 -1.56 -9.21
C LEU A 97 -7.38 -1.80 -10.15
N GLU A 98 -6.39 -2.58 -9.72
CA GLU A 98 -5.14 -2.75 -10.45
C GLU A 98 -4.99 -4.13 -11.07
N MET A 99 -5.18 -5.22 -10.31
CA MET A 99 -4.94 -6.57 -10.82
C MET A 99 -5.95 -6.94 -11.92
N GLU A 100 -7.22 -6.61 -11.74
CA GLU A 100 -8.24 -6.82 -12.78
C GLU A 100 -8.03 -5.89 -13.98
N SER A 101 -7.64 -4.62 -13.74
CA SER A 101 -7.44 -3.64 -14.81
C SER A 101 -6.21 -3.93 -15.64
N ASN A 102 -5.07 -4.19 -14.99
CA ASN A 102 -3.75 -4.26 -15.59
C ASN A 102 -3.22 -5.69 -15.74
N GLY A 103 -3.86 -6.68 -15.11
CA GLY A 103 -3.49 -8.10 -15.21
C GLY A 103 -3.89 -8.71 -16.56
N LYS A 104 -3.43 -8.13 -17.66
CA LYS A 104 -3.74 -8.53 -19.03
C LYS A 104 -2.49 -9.07 -19.73
N GLN A 105 -2.69 -10.11 -20.54
CA GLN A 105 -1.62 -10.74 -21.33
C GLN A 105 -1.61 -10.33 -22.81
N VAL A 106 -2.59 -9.51 -23.20
CA VAL A 106 -2.72 -9.05 -24.58
C VAL A 106 -2.93 -7.52 -24.63
N ARG A 107 -2.45 -6.91 -25.69
CA ARG A 107 -2.67 -5.51 -26.04
C ARG A 107 -4.08 -5.33 -26.61
N LYS A 108 -4.50 -4.07 -26.78
CA LYS A 108 -5.81 -3.74 -27.38
C LYS A 108 -6.00 -4.28 -28.81
N ASN A 109 -4.91 -4.48 -29.56
CA ASN A 109 -4.91 -5.05 -30.89
C ASN A 109 -4.86 -6.60 -30.90
N GLY A 110 -4.89 -7.26 -29.74
CA GLY A 110 -4.85 -8.71 -29.61
C GLY A 110 -3.45 -9.34 -29.57
N GLU A 111 -2.39 -8.56 -29.75
CA GLU A 111 -1.02 -9.06 -29.64
C GLU A 111 -0.64 -9.39 -28.20
N ALA A 112 0.17 -10.45 -28.00
CA ALA A 112 0.69 -10.79 -26.70
C ALA A 112 1.61 -9.69 -26.15
N VAL A 113 1.58 -9.47 -24.83
CA VAL A 113 2.53 -8.60 -24.14
C VAL A 113 3.80 -9.40 -23.81
N GLU A 114 4.96 -8.83 -24.11
CA GLU A 114 6.27 -9.44 -23.89
C GLU A 114 6.91 -9.01 -22.55
N TYR A 115 6.21 -8.20 -21.77
CA TYR A 115 6.66 -7.68 -20.48
C TYR A 115 5.67 -8.07 -19.37
N ARG A 116 6.15 -8.00 -18.12
CA ARG A 116 5.29 -8.26 -16.95
C ARG A 116 4.32 -7.09 -16.76
N THR A 117 3.06 -7.41 -16.57
CA THR A 117 2.00 -6.42 -16.34
C THR A 117 1.86 -6.12 -14.83
N CYS A 118 0.73 -6.42 -14.23
CA CYS A 118 0.46 -6.11 -12.83
C CYS A 118 1.25 -7.01 -11.85
N PRO A 119 1.75 -6.50 -10.71
CA PRO A 119 2.18 -7.35 -9.60
C PRO A 119 0.97 -7.95 -8.87
N VAL A 120 1.19 -8.99 -8.05
CA VAL A 120 0.19 -9.46 -7.10
C VAL A 120 0.11 -8.44 -5.95
N ILE A 121 -1.08 -7.89 -5.71
CA ILE A 121 -1.33 -6.94 -4.61
C ILE A 121 -1.99 -7.71 -3.45
N TRP A 122 -1.43 -7.56 -2.27
CA TRP A 122 -1.90 -8.17 -1.05
C TRP A 122 -1.53 -7.33 0.17
N GLY A 123 -2.01 -7.69 1.33
CA GLY A 123 -1.66 -7.00 2.56
C GLY A 123 -2.82 -6.94 3.53
N ASN A 124 -2.55 -6.38 4.69
CA ASN A 124 -3.52 -6.20 5.77
C ASN A 124 -3.10 -5.02 6.65
N VAL A 125 -3.94 -4.63 7.60
CA VAL A 125 -3.61 -3.58 8.57
C VAL A 125 -2.29 -3.90 9.28
N GLY A 126 -1.45 -2.88 9.45
CA GLY A 126 -0.04 -3.01 9.78
C GLY A 126 0.25 -3.81 11.03
N THR A 127 -0.40 -3.51 12.18
CA THR A 127 -0.18 -4.21 13.44
C THR A 127 -0.54 -5.70 13.36
N ASN A 128 -1.62 -6.06 12.68
CA ASN A 128 -1.99 -7.46 12.45
C ASN A 128 -0.99 -8.13 11.49
N GLY A 129 -0.60 -7.42 10.43
CA GLY A 129 0.39 -7.87 9.46
C GLY A 129 1.74 -8.23 10.09
N GLN A 130 2.20 -7.44 11.09
CA GLN A 130 3.43 -7.72 11.83
C GLN A 130 3.44 -9.13 12.45
N HIS A 131 2.30 -9.60 12.92
CA HIS A 131 2.16 -10.91 13.54
C HIS A 131 1.75 -12.02 12.55
N ALA A 132 1.54 -11.70 11.28
CA ALA A 132 1.10 -12.66 10.27
C ALA A 132 2.18 -12.98 9.24
N TYR A 133 2.82 -11.98 8.64
CA TYR A 133 3.72 -12.19 7.49
C TYR A 133 4.98 -11.30 7.47
N PHE A 134 5.18 -10.40 8.43
CA PHE A 134 6.38 -9.53 8.41
C PHE A 134 7.67 -10.32 8.58
N GLN A 135 7.63 -11.51 9.16
CA GLN A 135 8.77 -12.42 9.18
C GLN A 135 9.30 -12.70 7.75
N LEU A 136 8.38 -12.92 6.79
CA LEU A 136 8.73 -13.09 5.38
C LEU A 136 9.34 -11.82 4.77
N LEU A 137 8.79 -10.65 5.12
CA LEU A 137 9.28 -9.37 4.60
C LEU A 137 10.70 -9.05 5.08
N HIS A 138 11.02 -9.39 6.34
CA HIS A 138 12.32 -9.11 6.94
C HIS A 138 13.40 -10.15 6.62
N GLN A 139 13.03 -11.43 6.57
CA GLN A 139 14.00 -12.54 6.52
C GLN A 139 13.66 -13.60 5.45
N GLY A 140 12.69 -13.33 4.59
CA GLY A 140 12.37 -14.21 3.48
C GLY A 140 13.37 -14.09 2.33
N THR A 141 13.24 -15.01 1.37
CA THR A 141 14.08 -15.03 0.16
C THR A 141 13.53 -14.15 -0.97
N GLU A 142 12.27 -13.72 -0.85
CA GLU A 142 11.60 -12.88 -1.83
C GLU A 142 11.69 -11.40 -1.42
N ILE A 143 12.05 -10.54 -2.36
CA ILE A 143 11.99 -9.10 -2.15
C ILE A 143 10.59 -8.61 -2.50
N ILE A 144 9.91 -8.04 -1.52
CA ILE A 144 8.53 -7.58 -1.62
C ILE A 144 8.50 -6.10 -1.23
N PRO A 145 8.27 -5.19 -2.18
CA PRO A 145 7.99 -3.79 -1.87
C PRO A 145 6.79 -3.66 -0.95
N VAL A 146 6.86 -2.73 0.01
CA VAL A 146 5.79 -2.49 0.97
C VAL A 146 5.37 -1.03 0.94
N ASP A 147 4.09 -0.77 0.73
CA ASP A 147 3.50 0.56 0.84
C ASP A 147 2.91 0.74 2.24
N PHE A 148 3.57 1.54 3.05
CA PHE A 148 3.10 1.92 4.38
C PHE A 148 2.16 3.12 4.28
N ILE A 149 0.95 2.97 4.81
CA ILE A 149 -0.08 4.02 4.79
C ILE A 149 -0.52 4.32 6.20
N THR A 150 -0.57 5.60 6.57
CA THR A 150 -1.06 6.02 7.88
C THR A 150 -1.76 7.36 7.79
N ALA A 151 -2.59 7.70 8.79
CA ALA A 151 -3.19 9.01 8.95
C ALA A 151 -2.39 9.83 9.96
N LEU A 152 -2.23 11.13 9.71
CA LEU A 152 -1.57 12.04 10.64
C LEU A 152 -2.41 12.29 11.89
N GLN A 153 -3.73 12.26 11.76
CA GLN A 153 -4.68 12.49 12.85
C GLN A 153 -5.58 11.28 13.05
N PRO A 154 -5.83 10.88 14.31
CA PRO A 154 -6.74 9.78 14.60
C PRO A 154 -8.20 10.22 14.52
N HIS A 155 -9.10 9.27 14.23
CA HIS A 155 -10.56 9.46 14.32
C HIS A 155 -11.12 9.23 15.73
N HIS A 156 -10.24 8.97 16.72
CA HIS A 156 -10.60 8.63 18.09
C HIS A 156 -9.88 9.51 19.12
N THR A 157 -10.34 9.50 20.36
CA THR A 157 -9.80 10.30 21.47
C THR A 157 -8.69 9.60 22.27
N LEU A 158 -7.97 8.67 21.65
CA LEU A 158 -6.90 7.89 22.27
C LEU A 158 -5.52 8.25 21.71
N PRO A 159 -4.95 9.43 22.07
CA PRO A 159 -3.73 9.94 21.40
C PRO A 159 -2.52 9.05 21.63
N LYS A 160 -2.38 8.39 22.79
CA LYS A 160 -1.28 7.47 23.06
C LYS A 160 -1.33 6.22 22.16
N HIS A 161 -2.52 5.72 21.83
CA HIS A 161 -2.69 4.60 20.91
C HIS A 161 -2.27 5.01 19.50
N HIS A 162 -2.67 6.19 19.05
CA HIS A 162 -2.28 6.70 17.74
C HIS A 162 -0.78 6.92 17.63
N ALA A 163 -0.15 7.53 18.65
CA ALA A 163 1.30 7.72 18.68
C ALA A 163 2.07 6.37 18.64
N ALA A 164 1.59 5.36 19.37
CA ALA A 164 2.16 4.02 19.32
C ALA A 164 1.99 3.36 17.93
N LEU A 165 0.84 3.55 17.29
CA LEU A 165 0.57 3.05 15.93
C LEU A 165 1.50 3.69 14.89
N LEU A 166 1.69 5.01 14.95
CA LEU A 166 2.64 5.73 14.10
C LEU A 166 4.08 5.29 14.34
N ALA A 167 4.49 5.14 15.60
CA ALA A 167 5.82 4.67 15.95
C ALA A 167 6.09 3.26 15.39
N ASN A 168 5.11 2.35 15.45
CA ASN A 168 5.22 1.03 14.84
C ASN A 168 5.32 1.12 13.30
N CYS A 169 4.52 1.96 12.66
CA CYS A 169 4.58 2.17 11.22
C CYS A 169 5.98 2.62 10.78
N PHE A 170 6.51 3.64 11.43
CA PHE A 170 7.83 4.18 11.10
C PHE A 170 8.97 3.21 11.43
N ALA A 171 8.89 2.52 12.57
CA ALA A 171 9.91 1.54 12.95
C ALA A 171 9.98 0.36 11.97
N GLN A 172 8.85 -0.14 11.49
CA GLN A 172 8.82 -1.21 10.49
C GLN A 172 9.32 -0.75 9.12
N SER A 173 8.91 0.44 8.71
CA SER A 173 9.40 1.07 7.48
C SER A 173 10.92 1.28 7.52
N GLU A 174 11.44 1.83 8.62
CA GLU A 174 12.88 2.03 8.83
C GLU A 174 13.64 0.70 8.85
N ALA A 175 13.13 -0.31 9.56
CA ALA A 175 13.77 -1.62 9.65
C ALA A 175 13.90 -2.30 8.28
N LEU A 176 12.86 -2.22 7.43
CA LEU A 176 12.93 -2.76 6.05
C LEU A 176 13.85 -1.95 5.16
N MET A 177 13.93 -0.64 5.34
CA MET A 177 14.77 0.25 4.53
C MET A 177 16.26 0.10 4.87
N VAL A 178 16.60 0.02 6.14
CA VAL A 178 17.98 0.04 6.65
C VAL A 178 18.54 -1.37 6.78
N GLY A 179 17.75 -2.33 7.25
CA GLY A 179 18.18 -3.68 7.58
C GLY A 179 19.19 -3.71 8.75
N LYS A 180 19.86 -4.84 8.90
CA LYS A 180 21.01 -4.99 9.81
C LYS A 180 22.20 -5.56 9.04
N SER A 181 23.35 -4.89 9.11
CA SER A 181 24.58 -5.45 8.56
C SER A 181 25.10 -6.61 9.42
N ALA A 182 25.87 -7.53 8.80
CA ALA A 182 26.52 -8.63 9.51
C ALA A 182 27.39 -8.14 10.69
N GLU A 183 28.08 -7.02 10.49
CA GLU A 183 28.91 -6.41 11.54
C GLU A 183 28.07 -5.98 12.75
N LYS A 184 26.96 -5.30 12.50
CA LYS A 184 26.05 -4.86 13.56
C LYS A 184 25.44 -6.05 14.31
N VAL A 185 25.03 -7.08 13.58
CA VAL A 185 24.49 -8.30 14.20
C VAL A 185 25.54 -9.00 15.06
N ARG A 186 26.77 -9.15 14.56
CA ARG A 186 27.88 -9.73 15.35
C ARG A 186 28.14 -8.96 16.62
N ALA A 187 28.25 -7.63 16.52
CA ALA A 187 28.46 -6.78 17.69
C ALA A 187 27.34 -6.91 18.74
N ASP A 188 26.06 -6.95 18.30
CA ASP A 188 24.92 -7.14 19.16
C ASP A 188 24.96 -8.52 19.89
N LEU A 189 25.38 -9.58 19.18
CA LEU A 189 25.50 -10.94 19.72
C LEU A 189 26.69 -11.10 20.68
N GLU A 190 27.83 -10.48 20.37
CA GLU A 190 28.99 -10.39 21.26
C GLU A 190 28.65 -9.67 22.57
N ALA A 191 27.95 -8.53 22.47
CA ALA A 191 27.47 -7.77 23.62
C ALA A 191 26.47 -8.59 24.48
N ALA A 192 25.73 -9.51 23.86
CA ALA A 192 24.85 -10.45 24.56
C ALA A 192 25.58 -11.65 25.18
N GLY A 193 26.92 -11.74 25.06
CA GLY A 193 27.75 -12.77 25.65
C GLY A 193 27.70 -14.12 24.93
N MET A 194 27.33 -14.15 23.65
CA MET A 194 27.33 -15.38 22.87
C MET A 194 28.74 -15.80 22.47
N SER A 195 28.98 -17.10 22.37
CA SER A 195 30.24 -17.64 21.88
C SER A 195 30.44 -17.37 20.39
N THR A 196 31.68 -17.36 19.93
CA THR A 196 32.02 -17.17 18.51
C THR A 196 31.30 -18.18 17.59
N ALA A 197 31.19 -19.43 18.00
CA ALA A 197 30.50 -20.46 17.24
C ALA A 197 28.99 -20.18 17.11
N GLU A 198 28.35 -19.71 18.16
CA GLU A 198 26.94 -19.31 18.16
C GLU A 198 26.73 -18.06 17.28
N ILE A 199 27.64 -17.09 17.33
CA ILE A 199 27.59 -15.86 16.53
C ILE A 199 27.65 -16.19 15.05
N GLU A 200 28.53 -17.09 14.62
CA GLU A 200 28.63 -17.53 13.22
C GLU A 200 27.32 -18.13 12.70
N VAL A 201 26.63 -18.94 13.51
CA VAL A 201 25.36 -19.58 13.18
C VAL A 201 24.20 -18.57 13.20
N GLN A 202 24.20 -17.63 14.13
CA GLN A 202 23.10 -16.69 14.35
C GLN A 202 23.15 -15.47 13.44
N THR A 203 24.34 -15.04 13.00
CA THR A 203 24.50 -13.84 12.18
C THR A 203 23.62 -13.86 10.92
N PRO A 204 23.65 -14.91 10.05
CA PRO A 204 22.83 -14.96 8.85
C PRO A 204 21.31 -14.97 9.12
N ARG A 205 20.91 -15.34 10.34
CA ARG A 205 19.49 -15.44 10.73
C ARG A 205 18.92 -14.10 11.23
N ARG A 206 19.76 -13.08 11.44
CA ARG A 206 19.38 -11.81 12.05
C ARG A 206 19.75 -10.59 11.20
N MET A 207 20.23 -10.82 10.00
CA MET A 207 20.52 -9.80 8.98
C MET A 207 19.30 -9.31 8.24
#